data_b3b7cb88bea78cfca9c77112ce8a7f65
#
_entry.id   b3b7cb88bea78cfca9c77112ce8a7f65
#
_cell.length_a   1.000
_cell.length_b   1.000
_cell.length_c   1.000
_cell.angle_alpha   90.00
_cell.angle_beta   90.00
_cell.angle_gamma   90.00
#
_symmetry.space_group_name_H-M   'P 1'
#
loop_
_entity.id
_entity.type
_entity.pdbx_description
1 polymer ?
#
loop_
_entity_poly.entity_id
_entity_poly.type
_entity_poly.pdbx_seq_one_letter_code
_entity_poly.pdbx_strand_id
1 'polypeptide(L)'
;MRNSYVSEDLKELIEKCLENDRTSQYRFYEYYSTRVFGVCLRYAKNFADAEDILQEGFVKAFKYLQDYSGKGSMESWIRRIMVTTSLNYYKKKNMLNKDVDPENTNILINKDYE
;
A
#
# COMPACT_ATOMS: atom_id res chain seq x y z
N MET A 1 -22.49 -20.78 1.60
CA MET A 1 -22.02 -19.83 1.15
C MET A 1 -20.82 -19.18 1.68
N ARG A 2 -20.09 -18.54 1.02
CA ARG A 2 -18.91 -18.08 1.53
C ARG A 2 -19.03 -16.69 2.01
N ASN A 3 -18.46 -16.39 3.11
CA ASN A 3 -18.45 -15.12 3.70
C ASN A 3 -17.21 -14.35 3.42
N SER A 4 -16.31 -14.94 2.71
CA SER A 4 -15.04 -14.34 2.43
C SER A 4 -15.12 -13.62 1.11
N TYR A 5 -14.32 -12.55 0.94
CA TYR A 5 -14.24 -11.85 -0.32
C TYR A 5 -13.19 -12.47 -1.23
N VAL A 6 -12.66 -13.62 -0.85
CA VAL A 6 -11.61 -14.25 -1.62
C VAL A 6 -12.20 -15.36 -2.48
N SER A 7 -12.15 -15.15 -3.80
CA SER A 7 -12.57 -16.17 -4.74
C SER A 7 -11.47 -17.20 -4.88
N GLU A 8 -11.79 -18.33 -5.49
CA GLU A 8 -10.78 -19.35 -5.73
C GLU A 8 -9.66 -18.81 -6.62
N ASP A 9 -10.03 -18.02 -7.62
CA ASP A 9 -9.04 -17.45 -8.52
C ASP A 9 -8.10 -16.51 -7.79
N LEU A 10 -8.64 -15.69 -6.91
CA LEU A 10 -7.82 -14.77 -6.15
C LEU A 10 -6.92 -15.53 -5.19
N LYS A 11 -7.46 -16.59 -4.58
CA LYS A 11 -6.68 -17.39 -3.67
C LYS A 11 -5.48 -18.00 -4.37
N GLU A 12 -5.69 -18.54 -5.56
CA GLU A 12 -4.62 -19.12 -6.33
C GLU A 12 -3.59 -18.05 -6.70
N LEU A 13 -4.06 -16.89 -7.10
CA LEU A 13 -3.18 -15.80 -7.48
C LEU A 13 -2.31 -15.37 -6.30
N ILE A 14 -2.91 -15.27 -5.12
CA ILE A 14 -2.16 -14.90 -3.92
C ILE A 14 -1.10 -15.95 -3.63
N GLU A 15 -1.45 -17.23 -3.72
CA GLU A 15 -0.52 -18.29 -3.46
C GLU A 15 0.69 -18.22 -4.37
N LYS A 16 0.43 -17.94 -5.64
CA LYS A 16 1.53 -17.84 -6.61
C LYS A 16 2.39 -16.62 -6.36
N CYS A 17 1.76 -15.52 -5.97
CA CYS A 17 2.53 -14.33 -5.61
C CYS A 17 3.46 -14.62 -4.44
N LEU A 18 2.97 -15.38 -3.46
CA LEU A 18 3.77 -15.74 -2.30
C LEU A 18 4.91 -16.69 -2.63
N GLU A 19 4.77 -17.39 -3.75
CA GLU A 19 5.84 -18.27 -4.24
C GLU A 19 6.82 -17.52 -5.13
N ASN A 20 6.68 -16.20 -5.20
CA ASN A 20 7.55 -15.35 -5.99
C ASN A 20 7.41 -15.55 -7.49
N ASP A 21 6.23 -15.95 -7.92
CA ASP A 21 5.95 -16.06 -9.34
C ASP A 21 5.75 -14.66 -9.93
N ARG A 22 6.70 -14.24 -10.75
CA ARG A 22 6.71 -12.87 -11.24
C ARG A 22 5.51 -12.52 -12.10
N THR A 23 5.07 -13.45 -12.93
CA THR A 23 3.91 -13.20 -13.76
C THR A 23 2.67 -12.96 -12.91
N SER A 24 2.50 -13.75 -11.86
CA SER A 24 1.37 -13.58 -10.97
C SER A 24 1.46 -12.27 -10.21
N GLN A 25 2.66 -11.90 -9.77
CA GLN A 25 2.86 -10.62 -9.08
C GLN A 25 2.51 -9.46 -10.00
N TYR A 26 2.89 -9.55 -11.27
CA TYR A 26 2.58 -8.50 -12.22
C TYR A 26 1.07 -8.42 -12.46
N ARG A 27 0.39 -9.55 -12.57
CA ARG A 27 -1.05 -9.56 -12.74
C ARG A 27 -1.76 -8.93 -11.55
N PHE A 28 -1.30 -9.28 -10.36
CA PHE A 28 -1.84 -8.72 -9.13
C PHE A 28 -1.69 -7.20 -9.14
N TYR A 29 -0.49 -6.75 -9.45
CA TYR A 29 -0.21 -5.32 -9.51
C TYR A 29 -1.08 -4.62 -10.55
N GLU A 30 -1.13 -5.19 -11.74
CA GLU A 30 -1.87 -4.60 -12.83
C GLU A 30 -3.35 -4.43 -12.48
N TYR A 31 -3.90 -5.46 -11.89
CA TYR A 31 -5.32 -5.45 -11.57
C TYR A 31 -5.65 -4.45 -10.46
N TYR A 32 -4.86 -4.44 -9.42
CA TYR A 32 -5.20 -3.61 -8.26
C TYR A 32 -4.67 -2.18 -8.35
N SER A 33 -3.59 -1.95 -9.08
CA SER A 33 -3.03 -0.60 -9.13
C SER A 33 -4.01 0.39 -9.73
N THR A 34 -4.72 0.00 -10.78
CA THR A 34 -5.68 0.90 -11.39
C THR A 34 -6.84 1.21 -10.46
N ARG A 35 -7.15 0.28 -9.58
CA ARG A 35 -8.28 0.44 -8.67
C ARG A 35 -7.95 1.27 -7.44
N VAL A 36 -6.69 1.33 -7.06
CA VAL A 36 -6.32 2.07 -5.85
C VAL A 36 -5.52 3.32 -6.13
N PHE A 37 -5.16 3.58 -7.39
CA PHE A 37 -4.38 4.76 -7.70
C PHE A 37 -5.11 6.05 -7.34
N GLY A 38 -6.45 6.03 -7.42
CA GLY A 38 -7.23 7.20 -7.03
C GLY A 38 -6.98 7.64 -5.61
N VAL A 39 -6.74 6.68 -4.73
CA VAL A 39 -6.41 7.01 -3.34
C VAL A 39 -5.09 7.75 -3.29
N CYS A 40 -4.11 7.26 -4.04
CA CYS A 40 -2.80 7.90 -4.06
C CYS A 40 -2.91 9.33 -4.58
N LEU A 41 -3.70 9.53 -5.63
CA LEU A 41 -3.90 10.85 -6.20
C LEU A 41 -4.56 11.80 -5.21
N ARG A 42 -5.47 11.27 -4.42
CA ARG A 42 -6.19 12.10 -3.46
C ARG A 42 -5.27 12.65 -2.39
N TYR A 43 -4.29 11.88 -1.98
CA TYR A 43 -3.39 12.30 -0.93
C TYR A 43 -2.11 12.96 -1.44
N ALA A 44 -1.78 12.75 -2.71
CA ALA A 44 -0.53 13.25 -3.25
C ALA A 44 -0.66 14.71 -3.65
N LYS A 45 0.46 15.42 -3.62
CA LYS A 45 0.50 16.81 -4.03
C LYS A 45 0.64 16.95 -5.54
N ASN A 46 1.10 15.92 -6.20
CA ASN A 46 1.25 15.93 -7.64
C ASN A 46 1.26 14.50 -8.15
N PHE A 47 1.24 14.36 -9.47
CA PHE A 47 1.13 13.05 -10.10
C PHE A 47 2.37 12.19 -9.81
N ALA A 48 3.54 12.78 -9.86
CA ALA A 48 4.77 12.03 -9.63
C ALA A 48 4.80 11.44 -8.23
N ASP A 49 4.38 12.23 -7.25
CA ASP A 49 4.31 11.71 -5.89
C ASP A 49 3.28 10.58 -5.78
N ALA A 50 2.16 10.72 -6.48
CA ALA A 50 1.15 9.66 -6.44
C ALA A 50 1.72 8.36 -6.97
N GLU A 51 2.51 8.43 -8.03
CA GLU A 51 3.13 7.23 -8.59
C GLU A 51 4.13 6.61 -7.61
N ASP A 52 4.91 7.46 -6.94
CA ASP A 52 5.86 6.97 -5.95
C ASP A 52 5.14 6.28 -4.79
N ILE A 53 4.06 6.89 -4.36
CA ILE A 53 3.25 6.32 -3.27
C ILE A 53 2.69 4.96 -3.69
N LEU A 54 2.21 4.88 -4.91
CA LEU A 54 1.66 3.63 -5.42
C LEU A 54 2.72 2.53 -5.39
N GLN A 55 3.92 2.85 -5.85
CA GLN A 55 5.01 1.87 -5.87
C GLN A 55 5.38 1.44 -4.45
N GLU A 56 5.55 2.40 -3.55
CA GLU A 56 5.87 2.07 -2.17
C GLU A 56 4.78 1.23 -1.54
N GLY A 57 3.54 1.57 -1.81
CA GLY A 57 2.41 0.84 -1.25
C GLY A 57 2.38 -0.60 -1.72
N PHE A 58 2.71 -0.84 -2.99
CA PHE A 58 2.71 -2.21 -3.48
C PHE A 58 3.90 -3.01 -2.96
N VAL A 59 5.03 -2.37 -2.73
CA VAL A 59 6.14 -3.07 -2.08
C VAL A 59 5.66 -3.57 -0.72
N LYS A 60 4.94 -2.75 0.01
CA LYS A 60 4.40 -3.15 1.31
C LYS A 60 3.32 -4.22 1.15
N ALA A 61 2.46 -4.06 0.16
CA ALA A 61 1.40 -5.05 -0.06
C ALA A 61 1.99 -6.42 -0.30
N PHE A 62 3.01 -6.53 -1.13
CA PHE A 62 3.64 -7.81 -1.39
C PHE A 62 4.36 -8.33 -0.15
N LYS A 63 4.98 -7.44 0.60
CA LYS A 63 5.70 -7.84 1.81
C LYS A 63 4.76 -8.46 2.85
N TYR A 64 3.57 -7.91 2.97
CA TYR A 64 2.63 -8.35 3.99
C TYR A 64 1.46 -9.16 3.44
N LEU A 65 1.56 -9.58 2.20
CA LEU A 65 0.47 -10.30 1.55
C LEU A 65 0.05 -11.56 2.31
N GLN A 66 1.01 -12.25 2.89
CA GLN A 66 0.72 -13.47 3.65
C GLN A 66 -0.14 -13.18 4.87
N ASP A 67 -0.17 -11.93 5.32
CA ASP A 67 -0.96 -11.56 6.50
C ASP A 67 -2.40 -11.19 6.16
N TYR A 68 -2.74 -11.13 4.88
CA TYR A 68 -4.11 -10.83 4.50
C TYR A 68 -5.02 -11.97 4.94
N SER A 69 -6.01 -11.63 5.75
CA SER A 69 -6.85 -12.66 6.40
C SER A 69 -8.00 -13.17 5.55
N GLY A 70 -8.30 -12.49 4.47
CA GLY A 70 -9.48 -12.86 3.68
C GLY A 70 -10.75 -12.23 4.18
N LYS A 71 -10.68 -11.44 5.22
CA LYS A 71 -11.83 -10.71 5.73
C LYS A 71 -11.86 -9.35 5.08
N GLY A 72 -12.86 -9.04 4.38
CA GLY A 72 -12.88 -7.81 3.61
C GLY A 72 -12.17 -8.03 2.29
N SER A 73 -12.40 -7.12 1.36
CA SER A 73 -11.87 -7.29 0.03
C SER A 73 -10.38 -7.00 -0.03
N MET A 74 -9.71 -7.63 -0.98
CA MET A 74 -8.31 -7.35 -1.23
C MET A 74 -8.12 -5.88 -1.58
N GLU A 75 -9.05 -5.34 -2.36
CA GLU A 75 -8.96 -3.93 -2.75
C GLU A 75 -8.98 -3.02 -1.53
N SER A 76 -9.86 -3.29 -0.56
CA SER A 76 -9.92 -2.48 0.66
C SER A 76 -8.64 -2.60 1.46
N TRP A 77 -8.09 -3.81 1.51
CA TRP A 77 -6.86 -4.05 2.24
C TRP A 77 -5.71 -3.25 1.64
N ILE A 78 -5.59 -3.27 0.31
CA ILE A 78 -4.54 -2.51 -0.37
C ILE A 78 -4.78 -1.02 -0.23
N ARG A 79 -6.05 -0.61 -0.32
CA ARG A 79 -6.39 0.81 -0.20
C ARG A 79 -5.93 1.37 1.15
N ARG A 80 -6.10 0.59 2.21
CA ARG A 80 -5.66 1.01 3.53
C ARG A 80 -4.14 1.17 3.56
N ILE A 81 -3.43 0.28 2.89
CA ILE A 81 -1.98 0.39 2.79
C ILE A 81 -1.61 1.67 2.07
N MET A 82 -2.34 2.03 1.01
CA MET A 82 -2.06 3.24 0.27
C MET A 82 -2.26 4.49 1.11
N VAL A 83 -3.33 4.51 1.92
CA VAL A 83 -3.57 5.65 2.79
C VAL A 83 -2.41 5.82 3.76
N THR A 84 -2.03 4.74 4.43
CA THR A 84 -0.93 4.81 5.39
C THR A 84 0.36 5.21 4.71
N THR A 85 0.62 4.65 3.54
CA THR A 85 1.83 4.97 2.80
C THR A 85 1.86 6.45 2.42
N SER A 86 0.70 6.98 2.03
CA SER A 86 0.60 8.39 1.65
C SER A 86 0.95 9.31 2.81
N LEU A 87 0.40 8.99 3.97
CA LEU A 87 0.66 9.81 5.15
C LEU A 87 2.13 9.79 5.53
N ASN A 88 2.74 8.61 5.43
CA ASN A 88 4.16 8.49 5.78
C ASN A 88 5.07 9.08 4.73
N TYR A 89 4.63 9.08 3.50
CA TYR A 89 5.43 9.57 2.38
C TYR A 89 5.88 11.01 2.61
N TYR A 90 4.94 11.86 2.98
CA TYR A 90 5.26 13.28 3.14
C TYR A 90 6.02 13.56 4.43
N LYS A 91 5.85 12.74 5.43
CA LYS A 91 6.67 12.88 6.61
C LYS A 91 8.12 12.59 6.31
N LYS A 92 8.37 11.51 5.60
CA LYS A 92 9.73 11.15 5.21
C LYS A 92 10.34 12.23 4.34
N LYS A 93 9.56 12.74 3.41
CA LYS A 93 10.04 13.76 2.51
C LYS A 93 10.40 15.03 3.27
N ASN A 94 9.57 15.41 4.23
CA ASN A 94 9.85 16.58 5.04
C ASN A 94 11.10 16.40 5.86
N MET A 95 11.31 15.22 6.38
CA MET A 95 12.52 14.94 7.14
C MET A 95 13.77 15.07 6.30
N LEU A 96 13.70 14.63 5.06
CA LEU A 96 14.85 14.69 4.16
C LEU A 96 15.12 16.10 3.63
N ASN A 97 14.06 16.87 3.45
CA ASN A 97 14.19 18.20 2.85
C ASN A 97 14.38 19.32 3.83
N LYS A 98 14.17 19.05 5.09
CA LYS A 98 14.30 20.08 6.11
C LYS A 98 15.31 19.64 7.13
N ASP A 99 16.05 20.63 7.64
CA ASP A 99 16.98 20.37 8.70
C ASP A 99 16.18 20.43 9.98
N VAL A 100 15.38 19.44 10.21
CA VAL A 100 14.45 19.45 11.32
C VAL A 100 15.03 18.78 12.53
N ASP A 101 14.69 19.33 13.69
CA ASP A 101 15.05 18.74 14.98
C ASP A 101 14.51 17.31 15.03
N PRO A 102 15.37 16.31 15.25
CA PRO A 102 14.91 14.93 15.32
C PRO A 102 13.82 14.69 16.36
N GLU A 103 13.84 15.41 17.44
CA GLU A 103 12.81 15.28 18.46
C GLU A 103 11.45 15.69 17.94
N ASN A 104 11.40 16.82 17.27
CA ASN A 104 10.16 17.27 16.66
C ASN A 104 9.66 16.29 15.65
N THR A 105 10.57 15.76 14.88
CA THR A 105 10.21 14.81 13.85
C THR A 105 9.61 13.55 14.46
N ASN A 106 10.18 13.09 15.54
CA ASN A 106 9.66 11.91 16.22
C ASN A 106 8.27 12.14 16.77
N ILE A 107 8.04 13.32 17.32
CA ILE A 107 6.74 13.64 17.85
C ILE A 107 5.69 13.64 16.76
N LEU A 108 6.01 14.25 15.63
CA LEU A 108 5.08 14.30 14.51
C LEU A 108 4.77 12.91 13.99
N ILE A 109 5.78 12.08 13.87
CA ILE A 109 5.58 10.72 13.39
C ILE A 109 4.67 9.95 14.32
N ASN A 110 4.93 10.05 15.61
CA ASN A 110 4.13 9.33 16.59
C ASN A 110 2.67 9.76 16.57
N LYS A 111 2.44 11.04 16.40
CA LYS A 111 1.08 11.54 16.36
C LYS A 111 0.32 11.02 15.17
N ASP A 112 0.99 10.97 14.05
CA ASP A 112 0.30 10.62 12.82
C ASP A 112 0.06 9.14 12.64
N TYR A 113 0.78 8.32 13.40
CA TYR A 113 0.57 6.89 13.31
C TYR A 113 -0.52 6.39 14.22
N GLU A 114 -0.98 7.23 15.13
CA GLU A 114 -2.06 6.84 16.01
C GLU A 114 -3.45 7.03 15.38
#